data_847c700ce37a73eaae71741341d8cc3a
#
_entry.id   847c700ce37a73eaae71741341d8cc3a
#
_cell.length_a   1.000
_cell.length_b   1.000
_cell.length_c   1.000
_cell.angle_alpha   90.00
_cell.angle_beta   90.00
_cell.angle_gamma   90.00
#
_symmetry.space_group_name_H-M   'P 1'
#
loop_
_entity.id
_entity.type
_entity.pdbx_description
1 polymer ?
#
loop_
_entity_poly.entity_id
_entity_poly.type
_entity_poly.pdbx_seq_one_letter_code
_entity_poly.pdbx_strand_id
1 'polypeptide(L)'
;MITLRRAEDRGQFDFGWLDTRHTFSFGDYVDPEHMGFRGLRVINEDRVKPAKGFGTHGHRDMEILTWVLSGALEHRDSLGTHGVIRPGEAQVMSAGTGIRHSEFNASGTEPVHFLQIWILPERQGLAPRYDQVTFADADLRNRLRLIASPDGAAGSVKLFQDARISAARLDPGREVPLAFAAGRAGYVQVAAGSVALGGTTLHAGDGARIEGESELALAAVSPSEVLVFDLA
;
A
#
# COMPACT_ATOMS: atom_id res chain seq x y z
N MET A 1 14.25 14.04 9.49
CA MET A 1 13.03 14.38 10.31
C MET A 1 11.98 13.30 10.11
N ILE A 2 11.36 12.83 11.20
CA ILE A 2 10.27 11.83 11.14
C ILE A 2 8.97 12.52 11.60
N THR A 3 7.93 12.48 10.75
CA THR A 3 6.60 13.04 11.05
C THR A 3 5.58 11.92 11.06
N LEU A 4 4.88 11.75 12.17
CA LEU A 4 3.93 10.65 12.36
C LEU A 4 2.54 11.01 11.82
N ARG A 5 1.87 10.01 11.26
CA ARG A 5 0.43 9.99 10.99
C ARG A 5 -0.19 8.89 11.83
N ARG A 6 -0.85 9.24 12.94
CA ARG A 6 -1.45 8.26 13.83
C ARG A 6 -2.68 7.62 13.20
N ALA A 7 -2.94 6.38 13.58
CA ALA A 7 -4.09 5.62 13.07
C ALA A 7 -5.41 6.30 13.40
N GLU A 8 -5.54 6.85 14.61
CA GLU A 8 -6.73 7.58 15.11
C GLU A 8 -6.96 8.92 14.42
N ASP A 9 -5.92 9.53 13.83
CA ASP A 9 -6.03 10.83 13.14
C ASP A 9 -6.46 10.68 11.67
N ARG A 10 -6.51 9.46 11.13
CA ARG A 10 -6.93 9.21 9.75
C ARG A 10 -8.44 9.42 9.57
N GLY A 11 -8.85 9.76 8.35
CA GLY A 11 -10.26 9.75 7.99
C GLY A 11 -10.87 8.37 8.24
N GLN A 12 -12.06 8.30 8.87
CA GLN A 12 -12.71 7.05 9.24
C GLN A 12 -14.15 7.05 8.79
N PHE A 13 -14.54 5.99 8.04
CA PHE A 13 -15.90 5.83 7.55
C PHE A 13 -16.34 4.37 7.66
N ASP A 14 -17.61 4.17 8.02
CA ASP A 14 -18.27 2.87 8.00
C ASP A 14 -19.57 2.99 7.18
N PHE A 15 -19.60 2.34 6.02
CA PHE A 15 -20.76 2.27 5.12
C PHE A 15 -21.59 1.01 5.34
N GLY A 16 -21.35 0.31 6.46
CA GLY A 16 -22.03 -0.93 6.80
C GLY A 16 -21.44 -2.17 6.11
N TRP A 17 -21.06 -2.09 4.84
CA TRP A 17 -20.40 -3.15 4.09
C TRP A 17 -18.88 -2.95 3.96
N LEU A 18 -18.42 -1.72 4.11
CA LEU A 18 -17.03 -1.27 4.04
C LEU A 18 -16.70 -0.46 5.29
N ASP A 19 -15.69 -0.89 6.05
CA ASP A 19 -15.00 -0.08 7.04
C ASP A 19 -13.67 0.37 6.42
N THR A 20 -13.45 1.69 6.29
CA THR A 20 -12.29 2.27 5.60
C THR A 20 -11.60 3.34 6.44
N ARG A 21 -10.27 3.39 6.33
CA ARG A 21 -9.42 4.40 6.96
C ARG A 21 -8.56 5.07 5.91
N HIS A 22 -8.63 6.40 5.84
CA HIS A 22 -7.93 7.20 4.83
C HIS A 22 -6.73 7.92 5.46
N THR A 23 -5.52 7.53 5.08
CA THR A 23 -4.28 8.16 5.54
C THR A 23 -4.12 9.57 4.98
N PHE A 24 -4.52 9.77 3.73
CA PHE A 24 -4.55 11.04 3.03
C PHE A 24 -5.97 11.40 2.60
N SER A 25 -6.18 12.65 2.19
CA SER A 25 -7.47 13.11 1.65
C SER A 25 -7.92 12.25 0.47
N PHE A 26 -9.14 11.73 0.58
CA PHE A 26 -9.73 10.84 -0.42
C PHE A 26 -11.26 10.87 -0.33
N GLY A 27 -11.95 10.95 -1.48
CA GLY A 27 -13.41 11.09 -1.53
C GLY A 27 -13.88 12.32 -0.75
N ASP A 28 -14.80 12.13 0.17
CA ASP A 28 -15.36 13.18 1.02
C ASP A 28 -14.46 13.57 2.22
N TYR A 29 -13.40 12.82 2.46
CA TYR A 29 -12.42 13.17 3.50
C TYR A 29 -11.41 14.17 2.95
N VAL A 30 -11.36 15.36 3.54
CA VAL A 30 -10.44 16.44 3.17
C VAL A 30 -9.67 16.90 4.40
N ASP A 31 -8.36 16.73 4.37
CA ASP A 31 -7.39 17.20 5.35
C ASP A 31 -6.26 17.91 4.58
N PRO A 32 -6.21 19.25 4.58
CA PRO A 32 -5.24 20.02 3.79
C PRO A 32 -3.78 19.73 4.12
N GLU A 33 -3.47 19.26 5.34
CA GLU A 33 -2.12 18.89 5.77
C GLU A 33 -1.73 17.48 5.29
N HIS A 34 -2.74 16.70 4.84
CA HIS A 34 -2.58 15.30 4.43
C HIS A 34 -3.19 15.03 3.05
N MET A 35 -2.75 15.80 2.05
CA MET A 35 -3.18 15.63 0.64
C MET A 35 -2.41 14.54 -0.11
N GLY A 36 -1.33 14.03 0.47
CA GLY A 36 -0.40 13.06 -0.09
C GLY A 36 1.02 13.30 0.45
N PHE A 37 1.98 12.53 -0.06
CA PHE A 37 3.39 12.69 0.26
C PHE A 37 4.25 12.31 -0.94
N ARG A 38 4.97 13.27 -1.54
CA ARG A 38 5.68 13.07 -2.81
C ARG A 38 4.72 12.53 -3.87
N GLY A 39 5.10 11.45 -4.58
CA GLY A 39 4.20 10.76 -5.52
C GLY A 39 3.10 9.91 -4.87
N LEU A 40 3.18 9.64 -3.58
CA LEU A 40 2.20 8.83 -2.86
C LEU A 40 0.94 9.66 -2.57
N ARG A 41 -0.20 9.25 -3.16
CA ARG A 41 -1.44 10.03 -3.12
C ARG A 41 -2.50 9.45 -2.18
N VAL A 42 -2.58 8.13 -2.07
CA VAL A 42 -3.58 7.43 -1.26
C VAL A 42 -2.94 6.24 -0.55
N ILE A 43 -3.29 6.05 0.71
CA ILE A 43 -3.24 4.78 1.42
C ILE A 43 -4.57 4.65 2.15
N ASN A 44 -5.47 3.85 1.60
CA ASN A 44 -6.69 3.45 2.28
C ASN A 44 -6.52 2.05 2.85
N GLU A 45 -7.01 1.85 4.05
CA GLU A 45 -7.09 0.55 4.70
C GLU A 45 -8.55 0.15 4.75
N ASP A 46 -8.89 -0.90 4.01
CA ASP A 46 -10.26 -1.29 3.73
C ASP A 46 -10.56 -2.69 4.28
N ARG A 47 -11.69 -2.80 4.98
CA ARG A 47 -12.29 -4.07 5.39
C ARG A 47 -13.65 -4.21 4.73
N VAL A 48 -13.75 -5.16 3.81
CA VAL A 48 -14.96 -5.39 3.00
C VAL A 48 -15.65 -6.68 3.46
N LYS A 49 -16.94 -6.58 3.79
CA LYS A 49 -17.76 -7.73 4.22
C LYS A 49 -17.87 -8.80 3.13
N PRO A 50 -18.19 -10.06 3.49
CA PRO A 50 -18.39 -11.15 2.55
C PRO A 50 -19.34 -10.78 1.41
N ALA A 51 -19.02 -11.19 0.18
CA ALA A 51 -19.79 -10.98 -1.04
C ALA A 51 -20.10 -9.50 -1.36
N LYS A 52 -19.39 -8.56 -0.74
CA LYS A 52 -19.49 -7.11 -1.01
C LYS A 52 -18.25 -6.61 -1.73
N GLY A 53 -18.30 -5.39 -2.24
CA GLY A 53 -17.20 -4.81 -2.98
C GLY A 53 -17.59 -3.53 -3.70
N PHE A 54 -16.62 -3.03 -4.46
CA PHE A 54 -16.75 -1.83 -5.27
C PHE A 54 -17.24 -2.22 -6.67
N GLY A 55 -18.42 -1.74 -7.03
CA GLY A 55 -18.98 -1.91 -8.37
C GLY A 55 -18.12 -1.25 -9.44
N THR A 56 -18.42 -1.50 -10.70
CA THR A 56 -17.63 -0.99 -11.83
C THR A 56 -17.51 0.53 -11.82
N HIS A 57 -16.28 1.02 -11.68
CA HIS A 57 -15.91 2.43 -11.69
C HIS A 57 -14.65 2.65 -12.54
N GLY A 58 -14.32 3.90 -12.84
CA GLY A 58 -13.22 4.24 -13.73
C GLY A 58 -12.10 4.99 -13.04
N HIS A 59 -10.87 4.77 -13.54
CA HIS A 59 -9.67 5.52 -13.17
C HIS A 59 -8.95 6.02 -14.42
N ARG A 60 -8.16 7.09 -14.24
CA ARG A 60 -7.29 7.66 -15.25
C ARG A 60 -6.02 8.18 -14.59
N ASP A 61 -4.87 8.01 -15.27
CA ASP A 61 -3.58 8.57 -14.87
C ASP A 61 -3.24 8.32 -13.39
N MET A 62 -3.33 7.05 -12.97
CA MET A 62 -3.02 6.62 -11.61
C MET A 62 -2.40 5.21 -11.63
N GLU A 63 -1.38 5.01 -10.80
CA GLU A 63 -0.85 3.70 -10.45
C GLU A 63 -1.53 3.23 -9.18
N ILE A 64 -2.26 2.13 -9.23
CA ILE A 64 -3.07 1.61 -8.12
C ILE A 64 -2.49 0.26 -7.73
N LEU A 65 -1.95 0.19 -6.50
CA LEU A 65 -1.39 -1.02 -5.93
C LEU A 65 -2.30 -1.53 -4.82
N THR A 66 -2.63 -2.82 -4.89
CA THR A 66 -3.39 -3.54 -3.86
C THR A 66 -2.45 -4.48 -3.11
N TRP A 67 -2.50 -4.42 -1.77
CA TRP A 67 -1.80 -5.32 -0.86
C TRP A 67 -2.79 -5.93 0.13
N VAL A 68 -3.08 -7.22 -0.01
CA VAL A 68 -4.04 -7.93 0.85
C VAL A 68 -3.37 -8.40 2.14
N LEU A 69 -3.98 -8.09 3.27
CA LEU A 69 -3.53 -8.49 4.61
C LEU A 69 -4.20 -9.77 5.09
N SER A 70 -5.50 -9.94 4.79
CA SER A 70 -6.25 -11.17 5.05
C SER A 70 -7.44 -11.33 4.10
N GLY A 71 -7.88 -12.56 3.89
CA GLY A 71 -8.96 -12.88 2.95
C GLY A 71 -8.47 -12.88 1.50
N ALA A 72 -9.33 -12.53 0.55
CA ALA A 72 -9.01 -12.48 -0.87
C ALA A 72 -9.88 -11.44 -1.59
N LEU A 73 -9.26 -10.63 -2.47
CA LEU A 73 -9.92 -9.61 -3.27
C LEU A 73 -9.97 -10.04 -4.73
N GLU A 74 -11.18 -10.11 -5.30
CA GLU A 74 -11.39 -10.37 -6.73
C GLU A 74 -11.36 -9.05 -7.49
N HIS A 75 -10.57 -8.99 -8.56
CA HIS A 75 -10.47 -7.88 -9.50
C HIS A 75 -10.96 -8.29 -10.88
N ARG A 76 -11.73 -7.41 -11.53
CA ARG A 76 -12.10 -7.52 -12.95
C ARG A 76 -12.01 -6.16 -13.62
N ASP A 77 -11.48 -6.11 -14.83
CA ASP A 77 -11.31 -4.84 -15.55
C ASP A 77 -11.73 -4.88 -17.02
N SER A 78 -11.74 -3.70 -17.64
CA SER A 78 -12.12 -3.48 -19.04
C SER A 78 -11.06 -3.94 -20.05
N LEU A 79 -9.89 -4.40 -19.61
CA LEU A 79 -8.89 -5.09 -20.46
C LEU A 79 -9.22 -6.57 -20.61
N GLY A 80 -10.22 -7.06 -19.85
CA GLY A 80 -10.58 -8.47 -19.78
C GLY A 80 -9.79 -9.25 -18.73
N THR A 81 -9.04 -8.56 -17.86
CA THR A 81 -8.32 -9.20 -16.77
C THR A 81 -9.29 -9.62 -15.68
N HIS A 82 -9.05 -10.81 -15.13
CA HIS A 82 -9.71 -11.34 -13.95
C HIS A 82 -8.65 -11.97 -13.05
N GLY A 83 -8.51 -11.46 -11.85
CA GLY A 83 -7.54 -11.93 -10.85
C GLY A 83 -8.15 -12.01 -9.46
N VAL A 84 -7.55 -12.83 -8.61
CA VAL A 84 -7.84 -12.87 -7.17
C VAL A 84 -6.54 -12.64 -6.42
N ILE A 85 -6.50 -11.56 -5.65
CA ILE A 85 -5.31 -11.13 -4.90
C ILE A 85 -5.43 -11.67 -3.47
N ARG A 86 -4.33 -12.26 -2.97
CA ARG A 86 -4.23 -12.89 -1.64
C ARG A 86 -3.06 -12.31 -0.84
N PRO A 87 -2.98 -12.58 0.48
CA PRO A 87 -1.82 -12.19 1.29
C PRO A 87 -0.50 -12.69 0.70
N GLY A 88 0.49 -11.78 0.59
CA GLY A 88 1.77 -12.07 -0.07
C GLY A 88 1.78 -11.81 -1.57
N GLU A 89 0.71 -11.24 -2.12
CA GLU A 89 0.64 -10.85 -3.52
C GLU A 89 0.55 -9.32 -3.66
N ALA A 90 1.35 -8.76 -4.56
CA ALA A 90 1.21 -7.38 -5.00
C ALA A 90 0.51 -7.36 -6.37
N GLN A 91 -0.54 -6.58 -6.47
CA GLN A 91 -1.24 -6.31 -7.73
C GLN A 91 -1.11 -4.82 -8.06
N VAL A 92 -0.79 -4.51 -9.30
CA VAL A 92 -0.78 -3.14 -9.82
C VAL A 92 -1.69 -3.03 -11.03
N MET A 93 -2.57 -2.03 -11.00
CA MET A 93 -3.33 -1.55 -12.15
C MET A 93 -2.83 -0.16 -12.51
N SER A 94 -2.20 0.00 -13.68
CA SER A 94 -1.89 1.31 -14.25
C SER A 94 -3.12 1.79 -15.01
N ALA A 95 -3.75 2.86 -14.56
CA ALA A 95 -4.99 3.35 -15.16
C ALA A 95 -4.78 4.06 -16.50
N GLY A 96 -3.62 4.74 -16.68
CA GLY A 96 -3.22 5.35 -17.93
C GLY A 96 -4.30 6.18 -18.60
N THR A 97 -4.54 5.98 -19.89
CA THR A 97 -5.56 6.69 -20.67
C THR A 97 -7.00 6.44 -20.21
N GLY A 98 -7.22 5.47 -19.33
CA GLY A 98 -8.50 5.14 -18.71
C GLY A 98 -8.72 3.64 -18.65
N ILE A 99 -9.16 3.17 -17.49
CA ILE A 99 -9.58 1.79 -17.24
C ILE A 99 -10.83 1.80 -16.37
N ARG A 100 -11.70 0.83 -16.55
CA ARG A 100 -12.83 0.57 -15.64
C ARG A 100 -12.60 -0.77 -14.97
N HIS A 101 -12.83 -0.83 -13.66
CA HIS A 101 -12.69 -2.08 -12.92
C HIS A 101 -13.74 -2.20 -11.82
N SER A 102 -13.80 -3.39 -11.24
CA SER A 102 -14.56 -3.71 -10.04
C SER A 102 -13.72 -4.56 -9.12
N GLU A 103 -13.92 -4.42 -7.82
CA GLU A 103 -13.19 -5.15 -6.78
C GLU A 103 -14.18 -5.69 -5.76
N PHE A 104 -14.24 -7.01 -5.61
CA PHE A 104 -15.15 -7.67 -4.69
C PHE A 104 -14.40 -8.58 -3.72
N ASN A 105 -14.94 -8.71 -2.51
CA ASN A 105 -14.52 -9.78 -1.62
C ASN A 105 -14.82 -11.13 -2.29
N ALA A 106 -13.77 -11.92 -2.55
CA ALA A 106 -13.90 -13.21 -3.22
C ALA A 106 -14.55 -14.30 -2.33
N SER A 107 -14.72 -14.02 -1.02
CA SER A 107 -15.36 -14.94 -0.08
C SER A 107 -16.82 -14.55 0.18
N GLY A 108 -17.68 -15.56 0.26
CA GLY A 108 -19.07 -15.39 0.70
C GLY A 108 -19.25 -15.42 2.22
N THR A 109 -18.20 -15.74 2.99
CA THR A 109 -18.30 -15.99 4.44
C THR A 109 -17.31 -15.19 5.28
N GLU A 110 -16.10 -14.90 4.74
CA GLU A 110 -15.04 -14.23 5.46
C GLU A 110 -14.79 -12.82 4.92
N PRO A 111 -14.48 -11.83 5.75
CA PRO A 111 -14.13 -10.49 5.30
C PRO A 111 -12.76 -10.49 4.60
N VAL A 112 -12.55 -9.52 3.70
CA VAL A 112 -11.23 -9.20 3.16
C VAL A 112 -10.72 -7.90 3.78
N HIS A 113 -9.43 -7.86 4.13
CA HIS A 113 -8.72 -6.71 4.65
C HIS A 113 -7.50 -6.43 3.78
N PHE A 114 -7.37 -5.20 3.26
CA PHE A 114 -6.30 -4.83 2.35
C PHE A 114 -5.94 -3.34 2.44
N LEU A 115 -4.78 -3.01 1.89
CA LEU A 115 -4.36 -1.63 1.64
C LEU A 115 -4.53 -1.34 0.15
N GLN A 116 -5.24 -0.24 -0.14
CA GLN A 116 -5.32 0.34 -1.48
C GLN A 116 -4.42 1.55 -1.54
N ILE A 117 -3.41 1.51 -2.41
CA ILE A 117 -2.32 2.47 -2.48
C ILE A 117 -2.33 3.10 -3.87
N TRP A 118 -2.41 4.45 -3.92
CA TRP A 118 -2.37 5.16 -5.19
C TRP A 118 -1.12 6.02 -5.28
N ILE A 119 -0.45 5.93 -6.42
CA ILE A 119 0.77 6.68 -6.72
C ILE A 119 0.53 7.43 -8.03
N LEU A 120 0.89 8.72 -8.04
CA LEU A 120 0.84 9.53 -9.25
C LEU A 120 1.85 8.95 -10.26
N PRO A 121 1.48 8.71 -11.51
CA PRO A 121 2.43 8.24 -12.51
C PRO A 121 3.42 9.36 -12.90
N GLU A 122 4.59 8.98 -13.40
CA GLU A 122 5.62 9.93 -13.90
C GLU A 122 5.13 10.79 -15.06
N ARG A 123 4.15 10.30 -15.83
CA ARG A 123 3.52 10.98 -16.95
C ARG A 123 2.11 10.50 -17.18
N GLN A 124 1.28 11.34 -17.75
CA GLN A 124 -0.09 11.03 -18.15
C GLN A 124 -0.16 10.27 -19.49
N GLY A 125 -1.32 9.68 -19.76
CA GLY A 125 -1.63 9.07 -21.03
C GLY A 125 -0.90 7.76 -21.33
N LEU A 126 -0.41 7.07 -20.28
CA LEU A 126 0.19 5.73 -20.41
C LEU A 126 -0.85 4.71 -20.88
N ALA A 127 -0.40 3.62 -21.50
CA ALA A 127 -1.28 2.51 -21.80
C ALA A 127 -1.76 1.84 -20.50
N PRO A 128 -3.06 1.58 -20.35
CA PRO A 128 -3.56 0.81 -19.20
C PRO A 128 -2.95 -0.59 -19.15
N ARG A 129 -2.68 -1.08 -17.94
CA ARG A 129 -2.14 -2.43 -17.74
C ARG A 129 -2.53 -2.99 -16.37
N TYR A 130 -2.42 -4.29 -16.27
CA TYR A 130 -2.54 -5.07 -15.03
C TYR A 130 -1.29 -5.93 -14.86
N ASP A 131 -0.82 -6.07 -13.62
CA ASP A 131 0.27 -6.97 -13.25
C ASP A 131 0.05 -7.48 -11.83
N GLN A 132 0.40 -8.76 -11.56
CA GLN A 132 0.26 -9.38 -10.25
C GLN A 132 1.42 -10.36 -10.02
N VAL A 133 2.07 -10.24 -8.87
CA VAL A 133 3.19 -11.10 -8.48
C VAL A 133 2.97 -11.65 -7.08
N THR A 134 3.26 -12.95 -6.91
CA THR A 134 3.24 -13.65 -5.63
C THR A 134 4.64 -13.71 -5.02
N PHE A 135 4.75 -13.37 -3.75
CA PHE A 135 5.99 -13.46 -2.97
C PHE A 135 5.85 -14.56 -1.92
N ALA A 136 6.86 -15.43 -1.83
CA ALA A 136 6.88 -16.46 -0.80
C ALA A 136 7.00 -15.82 0.60
N ASP A 137 6.37 -16.41 1.62
CA ASP A 137 6.46 -15.90 2.99
C ASP A 137 7.92 -15.79 3.47
N ALA A 138 8.75 -16.74 3.07
CA ALA A 138 10.19 -16.71 3.34
C ALA A 138 10.91 -15.49 2.74
N ASP A 139 10.39 -14.89 1.67
CA ASP A 139 10.96 -13.68 1.07
C ASP A 139 10.59 -12.41 1.82
N LEU A 140 9.48 -12.42 2.53
CA LEU A 140 8.96 -11.30 3.32
C LEU A 140 9.45 -11.36 4.77
N ARG A 141 9.83 -12.54 5.28
CA ARG A 141 10.11 -12.74 6.69
C ARG A 141 11.48 -12.17 7.10
N ASN A 142 11.45 -11.24 8.06
CA ASN A 142 12.61 -10.58 8.68
C ASN A 142 13.55 -9.87 7.68
N ARG A 143 13.01 -9.41 6.56
CA ARG A 143 13.73 -8.62 5.56
C ARG A 143 12.76 -7.79 4.72
N LEU A 144 13.26 -6.69 4.18
CA LEU A 144 12.52 -5.90 3.19
C LEU A 144 12.59 -6.61 1.84
N ARG A 145 11.42 -6.97 1.31
CA ARG A 145 11.25 -7.51 -0.04
C ARG A 145 10.70 -6.42 -0.94
N LEU A 146 11.42 -6.08 -2.00
CA LEU A 146 10.92 -5.16 -3.03
C LEU A 146 9.70 -5.79 -3.72
N ILE A 147 8.54 -5.15 -3.60
CA ILE A 147 7.26 -5.64 -4.16
C ILE A 147 6.81 -4.83 -5.37
N ALA A 148 7.22 -3.55 -5.47
CA ALA A 148 6.96 -2.71 -6.64
C ALA A 148 8.12 -1.75 -6.91
N SER A 149 8.46 -1.55 -8.18
CA SER A 149 9.58 -0.66 -8.61
C SER A 149 9.40 -0.17 -10.04
N PRO A 150 10.14 0.89 -10.48
CA PRO A 150 10.01 1.44 -11.83
C PRO A 150 10.38 0.45 -12.94
N ASP A 151 11.28 -0.46 -12.64
CA ASP A 151 11.90 -1.39 -13.59
C ASP A 151 11.49 -2.86 -13.40
N GLY A 152 10.66 -3.18 -12.39
CA GLY A 152 10.32 -4.54 -12.03
C GLY A 152 11.51 -5.31 -11.44
N ALA A 153 12.50 -4.61 -10.86
CA ALA A 153 13.70 -5.22 -10.31
C ALA A 153 13.37 -6.30 -9.27
N ALA A 154 14.22 -7.33 -9.21
CA ALA A 154 14.09 -8.47 -8.30
C ALA A 154 12.72 -9.18 -8.39
N GLY A 155 12.03 -9.12 -9.54
CA GLY A 155 10.71 -9.73 -9.74
C GLY A 155 9.58 -8.99 -9.03
N SER A 156 9.74 -7.70 -8.74
CA SER A 156 8.66 -6.84 -8.26
C SER A 156 7.71 -6.46 -9.38
N VAL A 157 6.47 -6.05 -9.06
CA VAL A 157 5.59 -5.47 -10.08
C VAL A 157 6.13 -4.12 -10.54
N LYS A 158 5.93 -3.81 -11.82
CA LYS A 158 6.40 -2.54 -12.39
C LYS A 158 5.44 -1.40 -12.03
N LEU A 159 6.00 -0.24 -11.63
CA LEU A 159 5.32 1.05 -11.47
C LEU A 159 5.82 2.05 -12.51
N PHE A 160 4.94 2.92 -13.00
CA PHE A 160 5.33 4.05 -13.83
C PHE A 160 5.57 5.33 -13.01
N GLN A 161 6.37 5.18 -11.96
CA GLN A 161 6.83 6.29 -11.10
C GLN A 161 8.20 5.91 -10.52
N ASP A 162 9.06 6.90 -10.29
CA ASP A 162 10.31 6.71 -9.52
C ASP A 162 9.99 6.52 -8.03
N ALA A 163 9.40 5.37 -7.74
CA ALA A 163 9.04 4.91 -6.41
C ALA A 163 9.41 3.44 -6.25
N ARG A 164 9.89 3.06 -5.08
CA ARG A 164 10.18 1.67 -4.71
C ARG A 164 9.38 1.34 -3.47
N ILE A 165 8.62 0.25 -3.51
CA ILE A 165 7.81 -0.19 -2.39
C ILE A 165 8.32 -1.56 -1.96
N SER A 166 8.64 -1.69 -0.68
CA SER A 166 9.03 -2.96 -0.06
C SER A 166 8.04 -3.35 1.02
N ALA A 167 7.83 -4.65 1.20
CA ALA A 167 7.07 -5.21 2.31
C ALA A 167 7.97 -6.08 3.20
N ALA A 168 7.64 -6.16 4.48
CA ALA A 168 8.29 -7.08 5.42
C ALA A 168 7.29 -7.60 6.45
N ARG A 169 7.46 -8.88 6.82
CA ARG A 169 6.86 -9.52 7.99
C ARG A 169 7.95 -9.75 9.02
N LEU A 170 7.85 -9.11 10.16
CA LEU A 170 8.90 -9.08 11.16
C LEU A 170 8.49 -9.84 12.42
N ASP A 171 9.31 -10.77 12.85
CA ASP A 171 9.20 -11.40 14.16
C ASP A 171 9.61 -10.41 15.26
N PRO A 172 9.10 -10.52 16.50
CA PRO A 172 9.48 -9.64 17.59
C PRO A 172 10.99 -9.60 17.82
N GLY A 173 11.53 -8.40 18.03
CA GLY A 173 12.96 -8.17 18.23
C GLY A 173 13.81 -8.24 16.95
N ARG A 174 13.21 -8.47 15.78
CA ARG A 174 13.91 -8.36 14.49
C ARG A 174 13.91 -6.93 13.99
N GLU A 175 14.98 -6.60 13.31
CA GLU A 175 15.26 -5.27 12.80
C GLU A 175 15.62 -5.34 11.30
N VAL A 176 15.18 -4.36 10.53
CA VAL A 176 15.58 -4.16 9.14
C VAL A 176 16.10 -2.74 8.93
N PRO A 177 17.19 -2.55 8.17
CA PRO A 177 17.69 -1.23 7.85
C PRO A 177 16.77 -0.54 6.84
N LEU A 178 16.55 0.77 7.03
CA LEU A 178 15.95 1.66 6.06
C LEU A 178 17.04 2.60 5.55
N ALA A 179 17.30 2.62 4.25
CA ALA A 179 18.27 3.50 3.62
C ALA A 179 17.60 4.26 2.47
N PHE A 180 17.74 5.60 2.49
CA PHE A 180 17.21 6.47 1.46
C PHE A 180 18.36 7.29 0.85
N ALA A 181 18.46 7.30 -0.46
CA ALA A 181 19.45 8.10 -1.15
C ALA A 181 19.20 9.61 -0.97
N ALA A 182 20.22 10.42 -1.15
CA ALA A 182 20.10 11.88 -1.06
C ALA A 182 18.99 12.41 -2.01
N GLY A 183 18.13 13.27 -1.48
CA GLY A 183 16.98 13.84 -2.20
C GLY A 183 15.71 12.97 -2.20
N ARG A 184 15.80 11.70 -1.79
CA ARG A 184 14.65 10.82 -1.64
C ARG A 184 14.00 10.95 -0.26
N ALA A 185 12.75 10.55 -0.17
CA ALA A 185 11.99 10.55 1.07
C ALA A 185 11.39 9.17 1.34
N GLY A 186 11.31 8.79 2.60
CA GLY A 186 10.70 7.54 3.03
C GLY A 186 9.27 7.72 3.53
N TYR A 187 8.44 6.71 3.34
CA TYR A 187 7.19 6.56 4.08
C TYR A 187 7.10 5.13 4.62
N VAL A 188 6.76 4.98 5.89
CA VAL A 188 6.49 3.68 6.50
C VAL A 188 5.01 3.61 6.83
N GLN A 189 4.34 2.54 6.42
CA GLN A 189 2.97 2.19 6.82
C GLN A 189 3.02 0.90 7.65
N VAL A 190 2.57 0.94 8.88
CA VAL A 190 2.39 -0.25 9.71
C VAL A 190 1.04 -0.88 9.38
N ALA A 191 1.05 -2.03 8.72
CA ALA A 191 -0.16 -2.73 8.34
C ALA A 191 -0.69 -3.62 9.47
N ALA A 192 0.21 -4.20 10.27
CA ALA A 192 -0.14 -5.03 11.43
C ALA A 192 0.97 -4.96 12.50
N GLY A 193 0.60 -5.20 13.77
CA GLY A 193 1.53 -5.24 14.89
C GLY A 193 2.05 -3.88 15.33
N SER A 194 3.30 -3.85 15.82
CA SER A 194 3.96 -2.63 16.28
C SER A 194 5.46 -2.65 16.03
N VAL A 195 6.02 -1.51 15.63
CA VAL A 195 7.44 -1.34 15.33
C VAL A 195 7.99 -0.08 15.99
N ALA A 196 9.28 -0.08 16.30
CA ALA A 196 10.02 1.09 16.73
C ALA A 196 10.75 1.73 15.54
N LEU A 197 10.64 3.03 15.38
CA LEU A 197 11.30 3.84 14.35
C LEU A 197 11.76 5.16 14.97
N GLY A 198 13.06 5.46 14.91
CA GLY A 198 13.61 6.72 15.41
C GLY A 198 13.27 7.00 16.89
N GLY A 199 13.24 5.96 17.73
CA GLY A 199 12.92 6.06 19.16
C GLY A 199 11.43 6.14 19.49
N THR A 200 10.55 6.06 18.48
CA THR A 200 9.08 6.11 18.67
C THR A 200 8.45 4.79 18.25
N THR A 201 7.48 4.30 19.03
CA THR A 201 6.68 3.11 18.65
C THR A 201 5.51 3.55 17.77
N LEU A 202 5.38 2.84 16.65
CA LEU A 202 4.25 2.90 15.72
C LEU A 202 3.43 1.62 15.86
N HIS A 203 2.11 1.74 15.79
CA HIS A 203 1.15 0.64 15.87
C HIS A 203 0.45 0.43 14.51
N ALA A 204 -0.27 -0.68 14.40
CA ALA A 204 -1.07 -0.96 13.20
C ALA A 204 -1.95 0.25 12.82
N GLY A 205 -1.88 0.64 11.55
CA GLY A 205 -2.56 1.81 11.01
C GLY A 205 -1.74 3.11 11.06
N ASP A 206 -0.70 3.20 11.89
CA ASP A 206 0.19 4.36 11.91
C ASP A 206 1.03 4.44 10.64
N GLY A 207 1.31 5.67 10.21
CA GLY A 207 2.27 6.00 9.16
C GLY A 207 3.36 6.94 9.65
N ALA A 208 4.49 6.96 8.96
CA ALA A 208 5.59 7.90 9.23
C ALA A 208 6.21 8.42 7.93
N ARG A 209 6.23 9.74 7.75
CA ARG A 209 7.03 10.43 6.73
C ARG A 209 8.47 10.56 7.24
N ILE A 210 9.44 10.29 6.38
CA ILE A 210 10.87 10.33 6.68
C ILE A 210 11.54 11.24 5.66
N GLU A 211 12.11 12.35 6.10
CA GLU A 211 12.80 13.30 5.24
C GLU A 211 14.15 13.71 5.85
N GLY A 212 15.20 13.76 5.02
CA GLY A 212 16.52 14.16 5.43
C GLY A 212 17.25 13.14 6.34
N GLU A 213 16.71 11.93 6.47
CA GLU A 213 17.37 10.81 7.17
C GLU A 213 17.88 9.82 6.11
N SER A 214 19.16 9.53 6.12
CA SER A 214 19.76 8.59 5.15
C SER A 214 19.70 7.14 5.61
N GLU A 215 19.77 6.90 6.92
CA GLU A 215 19.80 5.56 7.51
C GLU A 215 19.00 5.54 8.81
N LEU A 216 18.10 4.58 8.92
CA LEU A 216 17.29 4.31 10.11
C LEU A 216 17.17 2.78 10.29
N ALA A 217 16.79 2.37 11.49
CA ALA A 217 16.40 1.00 11.78
C ALA A 217 14.90 0.94 12.07
N LEU A 218 14.22 -0.04 11.51
CA LEU A 218 12.85 -0.39 11.83
C LEU A 218 12.84 -1.71 12.60
N ALA A 219 12.54 -1.65 13.90
CA ALA A 219 12.60 -2.80 14.78
C ALA A 219 11.19 -3.26 15.20
N ALA A 220 10.90 -4.56 15.07
CA ALA A 220 9.60 -5.11 15.47
C ALA A 220 9.50 -5.23 17.00
N VAL A 221 8.47 -4.62 17.56
CA VAL A 221 8.10 -4.74 19.00
C VAL A 221 7.17 -5.94 19.21
N SER A 222 6.29 -6.21 18.26
CA SER A 222 5.42 -7.39 18.19
C SER A 222 5.50 -8.01 16.79
N PRO A 223 4.90 -9.20 16.52
CA PRO A 223 4.78 -9.69 15.16
C PRO A 223 4.14 -8.61 14.29
N SER A 224 4.81 -8.19 13.22
CA SER A 224 4.42 -6.99 12.45
C SER A 224 4.47 -7.22 10.94
N GLU A 225 3.60 -6.53 10.21
CA GLU A 225 3.68 -6.39 8.76
C GLU A 225 3.76 -4.90 8.41
N VAL A 226 4.74 -4.53 7.58
CA VAL A 226 5.01 -3.15 7.21
C VAL A 226 5.22 -3.00 5.72
N LEU A 227 4.82 -1.84 5.19
CA LEU A 227 5.24 -1.37 3.87
C LEU A 227 6.15 -0.17 4.02
N VAL A 228 7.23 -0.16 3.24
CA VAL A 228 8.21 0.91 3.18
C VAL A 228 8.25 1.45 1.76
N PHE A 229 8.04 2.74 1.62
CA PHE A 229 8.06 3.47 0.36
C PHE A 229 9.33 4.32 0.31
N ASP A 230 10.08 4.20 -0.76
CA ASP A 230 11.22 5.04 -1.13
C ASP A 230 10.80 5.87 -2.34
N LEU A 231 10.66 7.18 -2.15
CA LEU A 231 10.01 8.11 -3.05
C LEU A 231 11.00 9.20 -3.54
N ALA A 232 10.91 9.56 -4.83
CA ALA A 232 11.67 10.68 -5.41
C ALA A 232 11.18 12.05 -4.93
#